data_2ad7f70ee9166156b35c1acd6fcdb0f3
#
_entry.id   2ad7f70ee9166156b35c1acd6fcdb0f3
#
_cell.length_a   1.000
_cell.length_b   1.000
_cell.length_c   1.000
_cell.angle_alpha   90.00
_cell.angle_beta   90.00
_cell.angle_gamma   90.00
#
_symmetry.space_group_name_H-M   'P 1'
#
loop_
_entity.id
_entity.type
_entity.pdbx_description
1 polymer ?
#
loop_
_entity_poly.entity_id
_entity_poly.type
_entity_poly.pdbx_seq_one_letter_code
_entity_poly.pdbx_strand_id
1 'polypeptide(L)'
;RGGVSQQPAIIRFPDQLEEQINGFSSEVYGLQKRPPLVNTKKLTGVSNADTTRWHFINRDANEQYLISISPDGINVFDLEGNKKTVNYPNGKAYLSLPTGSLPRECYKCVTVADYTFIVNTTKKVTMSSAVTTDGWKNCTLYWVKTSNYGRIFSIRVNGNEVDNRTTARRVGA
;
A
#
# COMPACT_ATOMS: atom_id res chain seq x y z
N ARG A 1 5.44 12.77 -48.42
CA ARG A 1 4.62 13.45 -47.41
C ARG A 1 5.42 13.57 -46.14
N GLY A 2 5.79 14.80 -45.79
CA GLY A 2 6.54 15.09 -44.59
C GLY A 2 5.63 15.07 -43.35
N GLY A 3 6.17 14.64 -42.22
CA GLY A 3 5.57 14.76 -40.90
C GLY A 3 6.46 15.63 -40.02
N VAL A 4 6.40 15.47 -38.71
CA VAL A 4 7.34 16.09 -37.79
C VAL A 4 8.65 15.32 -37.83
N SER A 5 9.77 16.02 -38.08
CA SER A 5 11.11 15.43 -38.15
C SER A 5 11.98 15.97 -37.02
N GLN A 6 12.67 15.06 -36.34
CA GLN A 6 13.70 15.40 -35.34
C GLN A 6 15.09 15.69 -35.94
N GLN A 7 15.20 15.68 -37.26
CA GLN A 7 16.45 15.99 -37.95
C GLN A 7 16.83 17.48 -37.78
N PRO A 8 18.13 17.80 -37.69
CA PRO A 8 18.58 19.17 -37.72
C PRO A 8 18.07 19.92 -38.99
N ALA A 9 17.82 21.21 -38.85
CA ALA A 9 17.21 22.02 -39.91
C ALA A 9 17.98 21.96 -41.26
N ILE A 10 19.28 21.74 -41.22
CA ILE A 10 20.16 21.72 -42.42
C ILE A 10 19.92 20.48 -43.31
N ILE A 11 19.42 19.37 -42.71
CA ILE A 11 19.16 18.11 -43.44
C ILE A 11 17.67 17.75 -43.50
N ARG A 12 16.82 18.62 -42.94
CA ARG A 12 15.36 18.44 -42.96
C ARG A 12 14.81 18.73 -44.36
N PHE A 13 13.92 17.89 -44.85
CA PHE A 13 13.26 18.13 -46.11
C PHE A 13 12.27 19.31 -45.99
N PRO A 14 12.07 20.09 -47.08
CA PRO A 14 11.21 21.28 -47.07
C PRO A 14 9.74 21.01 -46.70
N ASP A 15 9.28 19.78 -46.89
CA ASP A 15 7.91 19.33 -46.57
C ASP A 15 7.75 18.74 -45.17
N GLN A 16 8.80 18.80 -44.35
CA GLN A 16 8.79 18.31 -42.97
C GLN A 16 8.64 19.48 -41.99
N LEU A 17 7.83 19.26 -40.97
CA LEU A 17 7.61 20.18 -39.85
C LEU A 17 8.67 19.98 -38.76
N GLU A 18 9.02 21.03 -38.07
CA GLU A 18 9.88 21.00 -36.89
C GLU A 18 9.11 20.59 -35.63
N GLU A 19 7.95 21.21 -35.48
CA GLU A 19 7.09 20.98 -34.32
C GLU A 19 5.62 21.08 -34.74
N GLN A 20 4.77 20.36 -34.06
CA GLN A 20 3.33 20.38 -34.25
C GLN A 20 2.62 20.51 -32.91
N ILE A 21 2.04 21.68 -32.65
CA ILE A 21 1.28 21.95 -31.43
C ILE A 21 -0.21 22.07 -31.76
N ASN A 22 -1.05 21.38 -31.03
CA ASN A 22 -2.52 21.38 -31.21
C ASN A 22 -2.98 21.00 -32.62
N GLY A 23 -2.13 20.34 -33.40
CA GLY A 23 -2.43 19.80 -34.70
C GLY A 23 -2.64 18.29 -34.67
N PHE A 24 -3.37 17.76 -35.63
CA PHE A 24 -3.55 16.34 -35.91
C PHE A 24 -3.24 16.09 -37.38
N SER A 25 -2.23 15.30 -37.64
CA SER A 25 -1.84 14.93 -39.01
C SER A 25 -2.59 13.68 -39.46
N SER A 26 -3.28 13.74 -40.54
CA SER A 26 -3.98 12.63 -41.20
C SER A 26 -3.45 12.41 -42.59
N GLU A 27 -3.30 11.18 -43.03
CA GLU A 27 -2.90 10.85 -44.41
C GLU A 27 -3.96 11.25 -45.43
N VAL A 28 -5.22 11.26 -45.01
CA VAL A 28 -6.37 11.56 -45.90
C VAL A 28 -6.66 13.07 -45.94
N TYR A 29 -6.69 13.70 -44.76
CA TYR A 29 -7.15 15.11 -44.64
C TYR A 29 -6.01 16.10 -44.44
N GLY A 30 -4.76 15.64 -44.34
CA GLY A 30 -3.61 16.51 -44.11
C GLY A 30 -3.54 16.98 -42.65
N LEU A 31 -3.03 18.19 -42.42
CA LEU A 31 -2.91 18.78 -41.10
C LEU A 31 -4.23 19.44 -40.69
N GLN A 32 -4.78 18.96 -39.58
CA GLN A 32 -6.04 19.46 -39.03
C GLN A 32 -5.83 19.96 -37.60
N LYS A 33 -6.77 20.75 -37.10
CA LYS A 33 -6.87 21.09 -35.68
C LYS A 33 -7.17 19.82 -34.88
N ARG A 34 -6.49 19.62 -33.73
CA ARG A 34 -6.83 18.51 -32.85
C ARG A 34 -8.30 18.59 -32.42
N PRO A 35 -8.94 17.43 -32.15
CA PRO A 35 -10.29 17.40 -31.58
C PRO A 35 -10.36 18.14 -30.24
N PRO A 36 -11.49 18.74 -29.90
CA PRO A 36 -11.69 19.33 -28.58
C PRO A 36 -11.64 18.25 -27.47
N LEU A 37 -11.34 18.69 -26.25
CA LEU A 37 -11.50 17.82 -25.09
C LEU A 37 -13.00 17.63 -24.84
N VAL A 38 -13.40 16.40 -24.59
CA VAL A 38 -14.76 16.03 -24.20
C VAL A 38 -14.80 15.78 -22.71
N ASN A 39 -15.75 16.41 -22.03
CA ASN A 39 -15.98 16.15 -20.60
C ASN A 39 -16.72 14.81 -20.47
N THR A 40 -16.07 13.81 -19.88
CA THR A 40 -16.67 12.50 -19.67
C THR A 40 -17.59 12.52 -18.46
N LYS A 41 -17.10 12.99 -17.30
CA LYS A 41 -17.87 13.01 -16.06
C LYS A 41 -17.21 13.91 -15.00
N LYS A 42 -18.04 14.55 -14.18
CA LYS A 42 -17.58 15.24 -12.97
C LYS A 42 -17.37 14.22 -11.85
N LEU A 43 -16.16 14.10 -11.33
CA LEU A 43 -15.85 13.22 -10.20
C LEU A 43 -16.40 13.82 -8.90
N THR A 44 -17.09 12.99 -8.12
CA THR A 44 -17.70 13.39 -6.84
C THR A 44 -16.91 12.85 -5.64
N GLY A 45 -16.94 13.59 -4.52
CA GLY A 45 -16.23 13.18 -3.30
C GLY A 45 -14.74 13.52 -3.28
N VAL A 46 -14.28 14.36 -4.21
CA VAL A 46 -12.94 14.93 -4.19
C VAL A 46 -13.06 16.38 -3.71
N SER A 47 -12.60 16.65 -2.49
CA SER A 47 -12.77 17.95 -1.83
C SER A 47 -11.86 19.04 -2.41
N ASN A 48 -10.68 18.69 -2.90
CA ASN A 48 -9.73 19.65 -3.44
C ASN A 48 -8.81 18.97 -4.48
N ALA A 49 -9.21 19.05 -5.75
CA ALA A 49 -8.54 18.35 -6.85
C ALA A 49 -7.08 18.78 -7.05
N ASP A 50 -6.76 20.06 -6.82
CA ASP A 50 -5.43 20.62 -7.09
C ASP A 50 -4.40 20.18 -6.06
N THR A 51 -4.82 19.92 -4.83
CA THR A 51 -3.93 19.52 -3.74
C THR A 51 -3.91 18.00 -3.52
N THR A 52 -4.91 17.29 -4.02
CA THR A 52 -5.05 15.84 -3.91
C THR A 52 -3.91 15.11 -4.65
N ARG A 53 -3.43 14.02 -4.10
CA ARG A 53 -2.53 13.13 -4.83
C ARG A 53 -3.33 12.24 -5.76
N TRP A 54 -3.12 12.40 -7.05
CA TRP A 54 -3.66 11.53 -8.08
C TRP A 54 -2.69 10.42 -8.42
N HIS A 55 -3.21 9.21 -8.67
CA HIS A 55 -2.45 8.09 -9.14
C HIS A 55 -3.29 7.26 -10.10
N PHE A 56 -2.70 6.85 -11.21
CA PHE A 56 -3.35 6.04 -12.22
C PHE A 56 -2.87 4.60 -12.12
N ILE A 57 -3.81 3.67 -11.99
CA ILE A 57 -3.57 2.23 -12.06
C ILE A 57 -3.91 1.77 -13.45
N ASN A 58 -2.94 1.20 -14.13
CA ASN A 58 -3.11 0.57 -15.44
C ASN A 58 -2.64 -0.88 -15.31
N ARG A 59 -3.54 -1.77 -14.95
CA ARG A 59 -3.25 -3.19 -14.82
C ARG A 59 -3.30 -3.88 -16.18
N ASP A 60 -4.42 -3.72 -16.87
CA ASP A 60 -4.66 -4.25 -18.21
C ASP A 60 -5.69 -3.38 -18.96
N ALA A 61 -6.12 -3.82 -20.14
CA ALA A 61 -7.09 -3.07 -20.96
C ALA A 61 -8.48 -2.93 -20.31
N ASN A 62 -8.84 -3.80 -19.37
CA ASN A 62 -10.16 -3.82 -18.73
C ASN A 62 -10.12 -3.25 -17.31
N GLU A 63 -8.96 -3.30 -16.65
CA GLU A 63 -8.80 -2.87 -15.27
C GLU A 63 -7.87 -1.65 -15.17
N GLN A 64 -8.47 -0.49 -15.38
CA GLN A 64 -7.82 0.81 -15.28
C GLN A 64 -8.60 1.69 -14.31
N TYR A 65 -7.89 2.26 -13.34
CA TYR A 65 -8.50 3.07 -12.28
C TYR A 65 -7.73 4.35 -12.03
N LEU A 66 -8.47 5.42 -11.75
CA LEU A 66 -7.94 6.68 -11.26
C LEU A 66 -8.18 6.76 -9.75
N ILE A 67 -7.12 6.95 -8.99
CA ILE A 67 -7.18 7.07 -7.54
C ILE A 67 -6.91 8.50 -7.12
N SER A 68 -7.75 9.05 -6.24
CA SER A 68 -7.49 10.29 -5.52
C SER A 68 -7.21 9.99 -4.04
N ILE A 69 -6.11 10.52 -3.51
CA ILE A 69 -5.67 10.28 -2.14
C ILE A 69 -5.61 11.61 -1.41
N SER A 70 -6.35 11.68 -0.31
CA SER A 70 -6.44 12.85 0.56
C SER A 70 -6.45 12.41 2.03
N PRO A 71 -6.29 13.33 3.00
CA PRO A 71 -6.45 13.01 4.43
C PRO A 71 -7.84 12.46 4.79
N ASP A 72 -8.88 12.85 4.04
CA ASP A 72 -10.26 12.41 4.24
C ASP A 72 -10.48 10.96 3.78
N GLY A 73 -9.64 10.47 2.90
CA GLY A 73 -9.70 9.10 2.38
C GLY A 73 -9.20 8.96 0.94
N ILE A 74 -9.41 7.77 0.44
CA ILE A 74 -9.05 7.37 -0.92
C ILE A 74 -10.35 7.22 -1.71
N ASN A 75 -10.42 7.81 -2.89
CA ASN A 75 -11.48 7.53 -3.85
C ASN A 75 -10.89 6.82 -5.06
N VAL A 76 -11.56 5.82 -5.54
CA VAL A 76 -11.20 5.04 -6.73
C VAL A 76 -12.29 5.20 -7.75
N PHE A 77 -11.91 5.54 -8.98
CA PHE A 77 -12.81 5.74 -10.11
C PHE A 77 -12.37 4.86 -11.27
N ASP A 78 -13.35 4.31 -11.99
CA ASP A 78 -13.09 3.73 -13.30
C ASP A 78 -12.91 4.82 -14.39
N LEU A 79 -12.61 4.44 -15.61
CA LEU A 79 -12.41 5.41 -16.71
C LEU A 79 -13.71 6.12 -17.12
N GLU A 80 -14.87 5.56 -16.81
CA GLU A 80 -16.17 6.21 -17.01
C GLU A 80 -16.50 7.19 -15.85
N GLY A 81 -15.62 7.29 -14.84
CA GLY A 81 -15.78 8.18 -13.69
C GLY A 81 -16.77 7.65 -12.65
N ASN A 82 -17.08 6.35 -12.64
CA ASN A 82 -17.90 5.75 -11.59
C ASN A 82 -17.02 5.43 -10.38
N LYS A 83 -17.52 5.82 -9.21
CA LYS A 83 -16.80 5.60 -7.95
C LYS A 83 -16.92 4.15 -7.49
N LYS A 84 -15.81 3.54 -7.13
CA LYS A 84 -15.75 2.21 -6.52
C LYS A 84 -15.71 2.31 -5.00
N THR A 85 -16.25 1.30 -4.32
CA THR A 85 -16.23 1.24 -2.85
C THR A 85 -14.82 0.93 -2.34
N VAL A 86 -14.38 1.70 -1.34
CA VAL A 86 -13.08 1.48 -0.68
C VAL A 86 -13.32 1.12 0.78
N ASN A 87 -12.80 -0.01 1.21
CA ASN A 87 -12.86 -0.47 2.60
C ASN A 87 -11.57 -0.14 3.33
N TYR A 88 -11.70 0.25 4.60
CA TYR A 88 -10.58 0.61 5.48
C TYR A 88 -10.57 -0.29 6.72
N PRO A 89 -10.10 -1.53 6.64
CA PRO A 89 -10.13 -2.46 7.78
C PRO A 89 -9.34 -1.96 8.99
N ASN A 90 -8.28 -1.20 8.76
CA ASN A 90 -7.42 -0.62 9.81
C ASN A 90 -7.66 0.89 10.02
N GLY A 91 -8.78 1.43 9.50
CA GLY A 91 -9.09 2.85 9.58
C GLY A 91 -8.24 3.72 8.65
N LYS A 92 -8.33 5.04 8.82
CA LYS A 92 -7.71 6.05 7.95
C LYS A 92 -6.58 6.82 8.62
N ALA A 93 -6.16 6.44 9.83
CA ALA A 93 -5.18 7.22 10.61
C ALA A 93 -3.84 7.41 9.89
N TYR A 94 -3.46 6.48 9.02
CA TYR A 94 -2.25 6.59 8.22
C TYR A 94 -2.29 7.72 7.20
N LEU A 95 -3.49 8.10 6.74
CA LEU A 95 -3.68 9.19 5.76
C LEU A 95 -3.65 10.58 6.39
N SER A 96 -3.60 10.73 7.71
CA SER A 96 -3.55 12.04 8.34
C SER A 96 -2.24 12.77 8.01
N LEU A 97 -2.34 14.06 7.69
CA LEU A 97 -1.21 14.93 7.40
C LEU A 97 -1.11 16.06 8.44
N PRO A 98 0.08 16.60 8.69
CA PRO A 98 0.26 17.84 9.44
C PRO A 98 -0.45 19.00 8.76
N THR A 99 -0.88 19.98 9.56
CA THR A 99 -1.52 21.21 9.06
C THR A 99 -0.61 21.93 8.06
N GLY A 100 -1.16 22.35 6.93
CA GLY A 100 -0.41 23.04 5.87
C GLY A 100 0.32 22.13 4.89
N SER A 101 0.34 20.81 5.11
CA SER A 101 0.97 19.87 4.18
C SER A 101 0.04 19.57 3.00
N LEU A 102 0.61 19.49 1.80
CA LEU A 102 -0.12 19.18 0.58
C LEU A 102 -0.12 17.68 0.29
N PRO A 103 -1.29 17.04 0.14
CA PRO A 103 -1.40 15.61 -0.18
C PRO A 103 -0.57 15.17 -1.39
N ARG A 104 -0.55 15.98 -2.47
CA ARG A 104 0.20 15.69 -3.68
C ARG A 104 1.71 15.57 -3.46
N GLU A 105 2.25 16.22 -2.42
CA GLU A 105 3.68 16.21 -2.09
C GLU A 105 4.02 15.11 -1.09
N CYS A 106 3.13 14.90 -0.12
CA CYS A 106 3.34 13.99 1.00
C CYS A 106 3.05 12.52 0.67
N TYR A 107 2.14 12.24 -0.26
CA TYR A 107 1.89 10.87 -0.65
C TYR A 107 2.70 10.48 -1.88
N LYS A 108 3.38 9.35 -1.79
CA LYS A 108 4.06 8.70 -2.91
C LYS A 108 3.38 7.37 -3.19
N CYS A 109 3.14 7.08 -4.47
CA CYS A 109 2.42 5.88 -4.87
C CYS A 109 3.20 5.15 -5.94
N VAL A 110 3.17 3.82 -5.86
CA VAL A 110 3.68 2.92 -6.88
C VAL A 110 2.76 1.71 -6.97
N THR A 111 2.43 1.30 -8.19
CA THR A 111 1.65 0.07 -8.43
C THR A 111 2.56 -1.00 -8.98
N VAL A 112 2.50 -2.18 -8.37
CA VAL A 112 3.22 -3.38 -8.79
C VAL A 112 2.22 -4.52 -8.84
N ALA A 113 1.95 -5.05 -10.02
CA ALA A 113 0.91 -6.04 -10.26
C ALA A 113 -0.44 -5.56 -9.68
N ASP A 114 -1.05 -6.34 -8.77
CA ASP A 114 -2.36 -6.07 -8.17
C ASP A 114 -2.31 -5.15 -6.93
N TYR A 115 -1.12 -4.71 -6.53
CA TYR A 115 -0.93 -3.92 -5.32
C TYR A 115 -0.49 -2.50 -5.63
N THR A 116 -1.15 -1.54 -5.02
CA THR A 116 -0.72 -0.14 -5.02
C THR A 116 -0.21 0.22 -3.64
N PHE A 117 1.08 0.49 -3.54
CA PHE A 117 1.72 0.93 -2.31
C PHE A 117 1.59 2.45 -2.19
N ILE A 118 1.08 2.90 -1.05
CA ILE A 118 0.92 4.31 -0.72
C ILE A 118 1.81 4.62 0.47
N VAL A 119 2.77 5.52 0.28
CA VAL A 119 3.67 5.97 1.34
C VAL A 119 3.32 7.39 1.74
N ASN A 120 3.07 7.59 3.04
CA ASN A 120 2.94 8.91 3.65
C ASN A 120 4.31 9.33 4.21
N THR A 121 4.98 10.26 3.54
CA THR A 121 6.34 10.69 3.90
C THR A 121 6.42 11.45 5.22
N THR A 122 5.27 11.89 5.77
CA THR A 122 5.22 12.58 7.06
C THR A 122 5.14 11.62 8.25
N LYS A 123 4.88 10.33 8.01
CA LYS A 123 4.79 9.30 9.05
C LYS A 123 6.13 8.60 9.24
N LYS A 124 6.68 8.68 10.44
CA LYS A 124 7.85 7.88 10.83
C LYS A 124 7.40 6.49 11.25
N VAL A 125 8.08 5.49 10.74
CA VAL A 125 7.90 4.12 11.20
C VAL A 125 8.52 4.00 12.60
N THR A 126 7.75 3.52 13.55
CA THR A 126 8.20 3.26 14.93
C THR A 126 7.86 1.83 15.30
N MET A 127 8.62 1.27 16.22
CA MET A 127 8.28 -0.04 16.78
C MET A 127 6.98 0.06 17.57
N SER A 128 6.15 -0.97 17.49
CA SER A 128 4.97 -1.10 18.32
C SER A 128 5.40 -1.23 19.80
N SER A 129 4.66 -0.57 20.68
CA SER A 129 4.80 -0.77 22.13
C SER A 129 4.19 -2.10 22.58
N ALA A 130 3.43 -2.76 21.71
CA ALA A 130 2.91 -4.09 21.99
C ALA A 130 4.07 -5.09 21.93
N VAL A 131 4.46 -5.60 23.07
CA VAL A 131 5.41 -6.70 23.20
C VAL A 131 4.64 -7.98 23.48
N THR A 132 5.09 -9.09 22.92
CA THR A 132 4.65 -10.40 23.35
C THR A 132 5.04 -10.56 24.83
N THR A 133 4.14 -11.09 25.64
CA THR A 133 4.49 -11.48 27.00
C THR A 133 5.72 -12.36 26.94
N ASP A 134 6.77 -11.96 27.65
CA ASP A 134 8.00 -12.76 27.73
C ASP A 134 7.66 -14.11 28.37
N GLY A 135 7.48 -15.13 27.55
CA GLY A 135 7.10 -16.47 28.02
C GLY A 135 8.02 -16.99 29.11
N TRP A 136 9.31 -16.63 29.06
CA TRP A 136 10.30 -17.02 30.05
C TRP A 136 10.06 -16.39 31.45
N LYS A 137 9.41 -15.20 31.52
CA LYS A 137 9.07 -14.58 32.82
C LYS A 137 8.01 -15.33 33.58
N ASN A 138 7.18 -16.11 32.88
CA ASN A 138 6.10 -16.91 33.45
C ASN A 138 6.41 -18.42 33.42
N CYS A 139 7.66 -18.77 33.10
CA CYS A 139 8.10 -20.16 33.05
C CYS A 139 9.11 -20.44 34.16
N THR A 140 8.98 -21.57 34.77
CA THR A 140 9.95 -22.10 35.76
C THR A 140 10.41 -23.47 35.31
N LEU A 141 11.74 -23.66 35.26
CA LEU A 141 12.31 -24.97 35.04
C LEU A 141 12.50 -25.65 36.41
N TYR A 142 11.89 -26.80 36.58
CA TYR A 142 12.04 -27.60 37.76
C TYR A 142 12.62 -28.97 37.38
N TRP A 143 13.66 -29.40 38.13
CA TRP A 143 14.22 -30.75 37.96
C TRP A 143 14.60 -31.33 39.32
N VAL A 144 14.47 -32.64 39.47
CA VAL A 144 14.91 -33.39 40.64
C VAL A 144 16.31 -33.96 40.33
N LYS A 145 17.32 -33.46 41.04
CA LYS A 145 18.70 -33.89 40.87
C LYS A 145 19.00 -35.28 41.39
N THR A 146 18.39 -35.62 42.54
CA THR A 146 18.53 -36.92 43.19
C THR A 146 17.23 -37.32 43.85
N SER A 147 16.90 -38.60 43.81
CA SER A 147 15.71 -39.13 44.49
C SER A 147 15.92 -40.56 44.96
N ASN A 148 15.12 -40.98 45.95
CA ASN A 148 15.04 -42.36 46.38
C ASN A 148 13.79 -43.04 45.81
N TYR A 149 13.78 -44.37 45.81
CA TYR A 149 12.63 -45.14 45.37
C TYR A 149 11.40 -44.95 46.30
N GLY A 150 10.21 -44.97 45.69
CA GLY A 150 8.96 -44.86 46.41
C GLY A 150 8.68 -43.50 47.04
N ARG A 151 9.31 -42.45 46.59
CA ARG A 151 9.06 -41.07 47.04
C ARG A 151 8.12 -40.36 46.11
N ILE A 152 7.26 -39.51 46.67
CA ILE A 152 6.37 -38.63 45.93
C ILE A 152 6.99 -37.25 45.91
N PHE A 153 7.12 -36.68 44.72
CA PHE A 153 7.50 -35.30 44.53
C PHE A 153 6.31 -34.52 44.00
N SER A 154 5.93 -33.46 44.67
CA SER A 154 4.86 -32.58 44.24
C SER A 154 5.41 -31.18 43.97
N ILE A 155 4.92 -30.58 42.90
CA ILE A 155 5.22 -29.20 42.55
C ILE A 155 4.00 -28.37 42.93
N ARG A 156 4.20 -27.35 43.75
CA ARG A 156 3.16 -26.43 44.16
C ARG A 156 3.53 -25.00 43.73
N VAL A 157 2.59 -24.32 43.09
CA VAL A 157 2.71 -22.93 42.74
C VAL A 157 1.60 -22.15 43.45
N ASN A 158 1.98 -21.13 44.20
CA ASN A 158 1.04 -20.33 45.01
C ASN A 158 0.14 -21.18 45.93
N GLY A 159 0.69 -22.26 46.47
CA GLY A 159 -0.05 -23.16 47.35
C GLY A 159 -0.87 -24.26 46.65
N ASN A 160 -1.08 -24.15 45.37
CA ASN A 160 -1.80 -25.14 44.55
C ASN A 160 -0.85 -26.20 44.01
N GLU A 161 -1.21 -27.47 44.11
CA GLU A 161 -0.47 -28.56 43.50
C GLU A 161 -0.70 -28.56 41.99
N VAL A 162 0.38 -28.44 41.22
CA VAL A 162 0.35 -28.37 39.77
C VAL A 162 0.67 -29.71 39.13
N ASP A 163 1.61 -30.44 39.71
CA ASP A 163 1.96 -31.81 39.29
C ASP A 163 2.51 -32.61 40.45
N ASN A 164 2.32 -33.93 40.41
CA ASN A 164 2.98 -34.86 41.30
C ASN A 164 3.47 -36.09 40.53
N ARG A 165 4.62 -36.61 40.96
CA ARG A 165 5.21 -37.82 40.41
C ARG A 165 5.72 -38.71 41.52
N THR A 166 5.41 -39.97 41.38
CA THR A 166 5.95 -41.00 42.29
C THR A 166 7.10 -41.74 41.61
N THR A 167 8.25 -41.82 42.25
CA THR A 167 9.34 -42.61 41.72
C THR A 167 9.00 -44.11 41.80
N ALA A 168 9.45 -44.87 40.80
CA ALA A 168 9.20 -46.29 40.73
C ALA A 168 9.67 -47.01 42.04
N ARG A 169 8.92 -47.97 42.47
CA ARG A 169 9.32 -48.85 43.55
C ARG A 169 10.42 -49.78 43.04
N ARG A 170 11.53 -49.91 43.81
CA ARG A 170 12.53 -50.92 43.48
C ARG A 170 11.85 -52.30 43.57
N VAL A 171 11.73 -53.00 42.45
CA VAL A 171 11.32 -54.38 42.43
C VAL A 171 12.53 -55.13 42.99
N GLY A 172 12.33 -55.83 44.11
CA GLY A 172 13.38 -56.54 44.82
C GLY A 172 14.06 -57.54 43.90
N ALA A 173 15.37 -57.66 44.05
CA ALA A 173 16.17 -58.73 43.49
C ALA A 173 15.80 -60.03 44.18
#